data_beb046d03c237743a319bafb8cd1d105
#
_entry.id   beb046d03c237743a319bafb8cd1d105
#
_cell.length_a   1.000
_cell.length_b   1.000
_cell.length_c   1.000
_cell.angle_alpha   90.00
_cell.angle_beta   90.00
_cell.angle_gamma   90.00
#
_symmetry.space_group_name_H-M   'P 1'
#
loop_
_entity.id
_entity.type
_entity.pdbx_description
1 polymer ?
#
loop_
_entity_poly.entity_id
_entity_poly.type
_entity_poly.pdbx_seq_one_letter_code
_entity_poly.pdbx_strand_id
1 'polypeptide(L)'
;HRSPHVQYFPNRSFLAKQVGDVRDVGLAVAYSPQSLPFVVEAGLFNGKGLTEQKEWNKSVSFSAKLQTFPVKGWNVTLSMQKTRPAQTSLYMYDIGSYVEWGRWHVEAEYLYKRYAHKVFDDVHTLNAFALYTIPTRGFLNKVSILARYDMMDDHWDGVELGSDRKPIITDWGRQRVTGGVTLGIRCPLLAE
;
A
#
# COMPACT_ATOMS: atom_id res chain seq x y z
N HIS A 1 1.05 1.97 -3.38
CA HIS A 1 -0.39 1.67 -3.49
C HIS A 1 -0.75 1.39 -4.95
N ARG A 2 -1.10 0.14 -5.28
CA ARG A 2 -1.50 -0.24 -6.65
C ARG A 2 -2.95 0.12 -6.91
N SER A 3 -3.22 0.58 -8.12
CA SER A 3 -4.58 0.80 -8.61
C SER A 3 -5.40 -0.50 -8.55
N PRO A 4 -6.72 -0.46 -8.28
CA PRO A 4 -7.56 -1.65 -8.16
C PRO A 4 -7.48 -2.64 -9.34
N HIS A 5 -7.24 -2.15 -10.56
CA HIS A 5 -7.15 -3.00 -11.76
C HIS A 5 -5.82 -3.75 -11.91
N VAL A 6 -4.82 -3.48 -11.07
CA VAL A 6 -3.54 -4.21 -11.00
C VAL A 6 -3.44 -5.09 -9.75
N GLN A 7 -4.54 -5.32 -9.04
CA GLN A 7 -4.54 -6.18 -7.87
C GLN A 7 -4.63 -7.66 -8.28
N TYR A 8 -3.78 -8.48 -7.67
CA TYR A 8 -3.78 -9.93 -7.90
C TYR A 8 -4.82 -10.67 -7.04
N PHE A 9 -5.31 -10.03 -5.98
CA PHE A 9 -6.26 -10.59 -5.02
C PHE A 9 -7.54 -9.76 -4.97
N PRO A 10 -8.71 -10.38 -4.80
CA PRO A 10 -9.97 -9.65 -4.67
C PRO A 10 -10.01 -8.77 -3.40
N ASN A 11 -9.31 -9.18 -2.34
CA ASN A 11 -9.22 -8.42 -1.10
C ASN A 11 -7.89 -7.67 -1.01
N ARG A 12 -7.93 -6.41 -0.57
CA ARG A 12 -6.73 -5.64 -0.26
C ARG A 12 -5.97 -6.24 0.93
N SER A 13 -4.66 -5.99 0.99
CA SER A 13 -3.85 -6.28 2.17
C SER A 13 -4.28 -5.42 3.36
N PHE A 14 -3.96 -5.84 4.58
CA PHE A 14 -4.19 -5.03 5.78
C PHE A 14 -3.42 -3.71 5.70
N LEU A 15 -2.18 -3.75 5.21
CA LEU A 15 -1.35 -2.59 4.98
C LEU A 15 -2.08 -1.55 4.12
N ALA A 16 -2.62 -1.97 2.96
CA ALA A 16 -3.23 -1.06 2.01
C ALA A 16 -4.65 -0.60 2.41
N LYS A 17 -5.37 -1.36 3.23
CA LYS A 17 -6.76 -1.06 3.58
C LYS A 17 -6.91 -0.38 4.93
N GLN A 18 -6.18 -0.82 5.93
CA GLN A 18 -6.44 -0.45 7.32
C GLN A 18 -5.35 0.43 7.92
N VAL A 19 -4.10 0.15 7.61
CA VAL A 19 -2.98 0.86 8.25
C VAL A 19 -2.47 2.02 7.40
N GLY A 20 -2.37 1.84 6.08
CA GLY A 20 -1.78 2.80 5.14
C GLY A 20 -2.76 3.47 4.18
N ASP A 21 -4.08 3.23 4.27
CA ASP A 21 -5.07 3.82 3.35
C ASP A 21 -5.37 5.28 3.72
N VAL A 22 -4.45 6.16 3.34
CA VAL A 22 -4.65 7.61 3.48
C VAL A 22 -4.84 8.20 2.09
N ARG A 23 -6.08 8.61 1.80
CA ARG A 23 -6.43 9.37 0.60
C ARG A 23 -6.74 10.79 0.98
N ASP A 24 -6.17 11.75 0.25
CA ASP A 24 -6.28 13.14 0.60
C ASP A 24 -6.20 14.03 -0.64
N VAL A 25 -6.59 15.30 -0.50
CA VAL A 25 -6.49 16.31 -1.55
C VAL A 25 -5.21 17.10 -1.36
N GLY A 26 -4.44 17.26 -2.41
CA GLY A 26 -3.17 17.96 -2.33
C GLY A 26 -2.48 18.13 -3.68
N LEU A 27 -1.24 18.59 -3.61
CA LEU A 27 -0.35 18.73 -4.75
C LEU A 27 0.80 17.76 -4.59
N ALA A 28 1.09 16.99 -5.64
CA ALA A 28 2.26 16.13 -5.70
C ALA A 28 3.07 16.43 -6.96
N VAL A 29 4.38 16.33 -6.83
CA VAL A 29 5.35 16.47 -7.92
C VAL A 29 6.11 15.16 -8.03
N ALA A 30 6.23 14.64 -9.26
CA ALA A 30 7.02 13.47 -9.59
C ALA A 30 8.17 13.86 -10.51
N TYR A 31 9.35 13.31 -10.25
CA TYR A 31 10.54 13.46 -11.08
C TYR A 31 11.08 12.08 -11.47
N SER A 32 11.21 11.85 -12.76
CA SER A 32 11.72 10.61 -13.35
C SER A 32 12.72 10.95 -14.45
N PRO A 33 14.03 10.93 -14.17
CA PRO A 33 15.06 11.18 -15.16
C PRO A 33 15.11 10.04 -16.19
N GLN A 34 15.28 10.39 -17.47
CA GLN A 34 15.31 9.38 -18.55
C GLN A 34 16.54 8.45 -18.48
N SER A 35 17.63 8.91 -17.89
CA SER A 35 18.91 8.20 -17.84
C SER A 35 19.15 7.37 -16.58
N LEU A 36 18.31 7.51 -15.57
CA LEU A 36 18.51 6.85 -14.27
C LEU A 36 17.27 6.03 -13.89
N PRO A 37 17.45 4.82 -13.36
CA PRO A 37 16.35 3.91 -13.06
C PRO A 37 15.68 4.23 -11.73
N PHE A 38 15.23 5.47 -11.52
CA PHE A 38 14.48 5.84 -10.32
C PHE A 38 13.39 6.87 -10.60
N VAL A 39 12.42 6.92 -9.70
CA VAL A 39 11.36 7.93 -9.64
C VAL A 39 11.29 8.47 -8.21
N VAL A 40 11.27 9.78 -8.07
CA VAL A 40 11.03 10.48 -6.80
C VAL A 40 9.71 11.19 -6.88
N GLU A 41 8.87 11.02 -5.87
CA GLU A 41 7.62 11.75 -5.73
C GLU A 41 7.58 12.44 -4.36
N ALA A 42 7.09 13.66 -4.31
CA ALA A 42 6.84 14.36 -3.07
C ALA A 42 5.53 15.15 -3.17
N GLY A 43 4.80 15.25 -2.06
CA GLY A 43 3.51 15.93 -2.06
C GLY A 43 3.15 16.55 -0.73
N LEU A 44 2.30 17.58 -0.81
CA LEU A 44 1.66 18.24 0.32
C LEU A 44 0.15 18.04 0.20
N PHE A 45 -0.48 17.67 1.29
CA PHE A 45 -1.88 17.29 1.33
C PHE A 45 -2.62 17.99 2.47
N ASN A 46 -3.93 18.07 2.35
CA ASN A 46 -4.77 18.75 3.34
C ASN A 46 -4.81 18.05 4.71
N GLY A 47 -4.66 16.73 4.77
CA GLY A 47 -4.73 15.97 6.03
C GLY A 47 -6.14 15.71 6.56
N LYS A 48 -7.18 16.03 5.80
CA LYS A 48 -8.59 15.80 6.16
C LYS A 48 -9.22 14.58 5.47
N GLY A 49 -8.49 13.94 4.56
CA GLY A 49 -9.01 12.85 3.74
C GLY A 49 -9.97 13.33 2.65
N LEU A 50 -10.71 12.38 2.06
CA LEU A 50 -11.65 12.67 0.96
C LEU A 50 -13.04 13.14 1.41
N THR A 51 -13.40 12.92 2.67
CA THR A 51 -14.76 13.18 3.18
C THR A 51 -14.98 14.62 3.63
N GLU A 52 -13.94 15.29 4.10
CA GLU A 52 -14.02 16.66 4.64
C GLU A 52 -13.24 17.67 3.78
N GLN A 53 -13.35 17.57 2.48
CA GLN A 53 -12.57 18.38 1.51
C GLN A 53 -12.85 19.90 1.58
N LYS A 54 -14.01 20.29 2.11
CA LYS A 54 -14.39 21.72 2.22
C LYS A 54 -13.65 22.47 3.31
N GLU A 55 -13.03 21.74 4.23
CA GLU A 55 -12.28 22.34 5.34
C GLU A 55 -10.80 22.04 5.19
N TRP A 56 -9.98 23.08 5.30
CA TRP A 56 -8.53 22.92 5.32
C TRP A 56 -8.06 22.62 6.75
N ASN A 57 -7.22 21.62 6.89
CA ASN A 57 -6.58 21.32 8.15
C ASN A 57 -5.54 22.42 8.47
N LYS A 58 -5.43 22.80 9.73
CA LYS A 58 -4.36 23.70 10.20
C LYS A 58 -2.95 23.09 10.05
N SER A 59 -2.86 21.80 9.87
CA SER A 59 -1.60 21.05 9.72
C SER A 59 -1.58 20.33 8.38
N VAL A 60 -0.69 20.75 7.49
CA VAL A 60 -0.47 20.11 6.20
C VAL A 60 0.19 18.75 6.39
N SER A 61 -0.29 17.75 5.68
CA SER A 61 0.32 16.42 5.56
C SER A 61 1.38 16.44 4.46
N PHE A 62 2.43 15.67 4.67
CA PHE A 62 3.54 15.53 3.73
C PHE A 62 3.73 14.06 3.38
N SER A 63 4.01 13.76 2.12
CA SER A 63 4.49 12.44 1.70
C SER A 63 5.66 12.54 0.73
N ALA A 64 6.55 11.55 0.79
CA ALA A 64 7.64 11.37 -0.17
C ALA A 64 7.79 9.89 -0.50
N LYS A 65 8.13 9.60 -1.75
CA LYS A 65 8.38 8.25 -2.24
C LYS A 65 9.61 8.25 -3.16
N LEU A 66 10.48 7.29 -2.95
CA LEU A 66 11.56 6.93 -3.86
C LEU A 66 11.30 5.53 -4.39
N GLN A 67 11.26 5.37 -5.68
CA GLN A 67 11.14 4.10 -6.36
C GLN A 67 12.35 3.90 -7.25
N THR A 68 12.99 2.75 -7.18
CA THR A 68 14.16 2.41 -8.00
C THR A 68 14.00 1.06 -8.67
N PHE A 69 14.61 0.92 -9.83
CA PHE A 69 14.61 -0.28 -10.68
C PHE A 69 16.05 -0.74 -10.92
N PRO A 70 16.70 -1.37 -9.92
CA PRO A 70 18.13 -1.70 -9.98
C PRO A 70 18.49 -2.56 -11.19
N VAL A 71 17.61 -3.51 -11.53
CA VAL A 71 17.70 -4.35 -12.72
C VAL A 71 16.31 -4.62 -13.27
N LYS A 72 16.24 -5.05 -14.53
CA LYS A 72 14.97 -5.41 -15.18
C LYS A 72 14.22 -6.47 -14.35
N GLY A 73 12.97 -6.19 -14.03
CA GLY A 73 12.11 -7.08 -13.25
C GLY A 73 12.27 -6.96 -11.72
N TRP A 74 13.11 -6.06 -11.22
CA TRP A 74 13.23 -5.80 -9.80
C TRP A 74 12.91 -4.33 -9.49
N ASN A 75 12.03 -4.12 -8.53
CA ASN A 75 11.66 -2.80 -8.04
C ASN A 75 11.86 -2.74 -6.52
N VAL A 76 12.36 -1.61 -6.04
CA VAL A 76 12.41 -1.27 -4.62
C VAL A 76 11.76 0.10 -4.43
N THR A 77 10.88 0.20 -3.45
CA THR A 77 10.17 1.44 -3.09
C THR A 77 10.42 1.75 -1.63
N LEU A 78 10.77 3.00 -1.36
CA LEU A 78 10.83 3.57 -0.02
C LEU A 78 9.82 4.72 0.01
N SER A 79 8.99 4.79 1.04
CA SER A 79 8.09 5.91 1.21
C SER A 79 8.02 6.37 2.66
N MET A 80 7.68 7.63 2.82
CA MET A 80 7.40 8.22 4.12
C MET A 80 6.21 9.16 4.03
N GLN A 81 5.43 9.19 5.09
CA GLN A 81 4.29 10.09 5.21
C GLN A 81 4.19 10.64 6.62
N LYS A 82 3.90 11.93 6.71
CA LYS A 82 3.50 12.58 7.96
C LYS A 82 2.10 13.14 7.79
N THR A 83 1.21 12.79 8.71
CA THR A 83 -0.14 13.35 8.78
C THR A 83 -0.48 13.72 10.22
N ARG A 84 -1.52 14.54 10.42
CA ARG A 84 -1.93 14.97 11.77
C ARG A 84 -3.46 14.91 11.94
N PRO A 85 -4.04 13.71 11.94
CA PRO A 85 -5.45 13.57 12.26
C PRO A 85 -5.69 13.88 13.74
N ALA A 86 -6.85 14.46 14.05
CA ALA A 86 -7.30 14.74 15.43
C ALA A 86 -6.19 15.29 16.36
N GLN A 87 -5.33 16.17 15.84
CA GLN A 87 -4.22 16.84 16.54
C GLN A 87 -3.03 15.93 16.94
N THR A 88 -3.09 14.64 16.66
CA THR A 88 -1.98 13.70 16.90
C THR A 88 -1.18 13.48 15.64
N SER A 89 0.14 13.73 15.66
CA SER A 89 0.97 13.49 14.48
C SER A 89 1.26 12.01 14.32
N LEU A 90 1.05 11.52 13.10
CA LEU A 90 1.37 10.16 12.65
C LEU A 90 2.54 10.22 11.67
N TYR A 91 3.48 9.33 11.84
CA TYR A 91 4.59 9.12 10.92
C TYR A 91 4.52 7.69 10.41
N MET A 92 4.54 7.53 9.10
CA MET A 92 4.54 6.24 8.43
C MET A 92 5.78 6.13 7.56
N TYR A 93 6.45 5.00 7.63
CA TYR A 93 7.60 4.65 6.81
C TYR A 93 7.33 3.29 6.18
N ASP A 94 7.54 3.20 4.91
CA ASP A 94 7.23 2.02 4.14
C ASP A 94 8.43 1.61 3.29
N ILE A 95 8.68 0.32 3.23
CA ILE A 95 9.62 -0.30 2.32
C ILE A 95 8.92 -1.43 1.59
N GLY A 96 8.90 -1.36 0.28
CA GLY A 96 8.32 -2.37 -0.59
C GLY A 96 9.30 -2.82 -1.66
N SER A 97 9.18 -4.07 -2.07
CA SER A 97 9.95 -4.61 -3.19
C SER A 97 9.14 -5.64 -3.94
N TYR A 98 9.28 -5.69 -5.24
CA TYR A 98 8.86 -6.85 -6.02
C TYR A 98 9.94 -7.32 -6.97
N VAL A 99 9.91 -8.62 -7.26
CA VAL A 99 10.79 -9.28 -8.24
C VAL A 99 9.94 -10.09 -9.20
N GLU A 100 10.19 -9.87 -10.50
CA GLU A 100 9.67 -10.68 -11.60
C GLU A 100 10.79 -11.52 -12.18
N TRP A 101 10.73 -12.83 -12.00
CA TRP A 101 11.73 -13.75 -12.50
C TRP A 101 11.07 -14.96 -13.17
N GLY A 102 11.16 -15.00 -14.50
CA GLY A 102 10.54 -16.04 -15.30
C GLY A 102 9.04 -16.10 -15.13
N ARG A 103 8.55 -17.12 -14.44
CA ARG A 103 7.12 -17.31 -14.16
C ARG A 103 6.68 -16.86 -12.77
N TRP A 104 7.63 -16.39 -11.96
CA TRP A 104 7.41 -15.94 -10.62
C TRP A 104 7.22 -14.42 -10.57
N HIS A 105 6.27 -14.01 -9.78
CA HIS A 105 6.16 -12.65 -9.26
C HIS A 105 6.10 -12.74 -7.74
N VAL A 106 7.06 -12.15 -7.07
CA VAL A 106 7.16 -12.12 -5.60
C VAL A 106 7.16 -10.66 -5.17
N GLU A 107 6.36 -10.33 -4.17
CA GLU A 107 6.25 -8.98 -3.64
C GLU A 107 6.20 -9.02 -2.12
N ALA A 108 6.88 -8.08 -1.48
CA ALA A 108 6.79 -7.85 -0.04
C ALA A 108 6.77 -6.36 0.24
N GLU A 109 6.00 -5.94 1.21
CA GLU A 109 5.85 -4.56 1.66
C GLU A 109 5.72 -4.56 3.18
N TYR A 110 6.53 -3.73 3.82
CA TYR A 110 6.54 -3.54 5.25
C TYR A 110 6.31 -2.08 5.57
N LEU A 111 5.37 -1.79 6.45
CA LEU A 111 5.06 -0.45 6.91
C LEU A 111 5.22 -0.36 8.43
N TYR A 112 5.94 0.67 8.85
CA TYR A 112 6.13 1.09 10.23
C TYR A 112 5.37 2.39 10.47
N LYS A 113 4.46 2.39 11.45
CA LYS A 113 3.65 3.55 11.82
C LYS A 113 3.95 3.94 13.26
N ARG A 114 4.26 5.20 13.47
CA ARG A 114 4.60 5.77 14.76
C ARG A 114 3.69 6.93 15.12
N TYR A 115 3.30 6.99 16.38
CA TYR A 115 2.51 8.08 16.94
C TYR A 115 3.42 9.07 17.68
N ALA A 116 3.19 10.38 17.48
CA ALA A 116 3.90 11.42 18.23
C ALA A 116 3.60 11.29 19.72
N HIS A 117 4.59 11.65 20.54
CA HIS A 117 4.52 11.59 22.01
C HIS A 117 4.21 10.18 22.59
N LYS A 118 4.40 9.12 21.78
CA LYS A 118 4.13 7.74 22.20
C LYS A 118 2.75 7.55 22.84
N VAL A 119 1.74 8.17 22.22
CA VAL A 119 0.34 8.03 22.67
C VAL A 119 -0.14 6.59 22.53
N PHE A 120 0.43 5.85 21.57
CA PHE A 120 0.29 4.41 21.35
C PHE A 120 1.64 3.80 21.05
N ASP A 121 1.71 2.48 21.16
CA ASP A 121 2.84 1.70 20.69
C ASP A 121 3.04 1.85 19.17
N ASP A 122 4.25 1.61 18.74
CA ASP A 122 4.58 1.61 17.32
C ASP A 122 3.88 0.42 16.63
N VAL A 123 3.42 0.63 15.41
CA VAL A 123 2.62 -0.35 14.65
C VAL A 123 3.44 -0.90 13.50
N HIS A 124 3.52 -2.21 13.42
CA HIS A 124 4.16 -2.92 12.32
C HIS A 124 3.10 -3.63 11.47
N THR A 125 3.25 -3.56 10.17
CA THR A 125 2.43 -4.34 9.26
C THR A 125 3.26 -4.86 8.10
N LEU A 126 3.00 -6.09 7.72
CA LEU A 126 3.68 -6.79 6.64
C LEU A 126 2.65 -7.38 5.68
N ASN A 127 2.91 -7.20 4.40
CA ASN A 127 2.24 -7.91 3.33
C ASN A 127 3.29 -8.57 2.45
N ALA A 128 3.18 -9.87 2.23
CA ALA A 128 4.05 -10.59 1.32
C ALA A 128 3.23 -11.55 0.47
N PHE A 129 3.48 -11.62 -0.83
CA PHE A 129 2.85 -12.61 -1.67
C PHE A 129 3.77 -13.12 -2.79
N ALA A 130 3.46 -14.32 -3.24
CA ALA A 130 4.08 -14.95 -4.40
C ALA A 130 3.00 -15.41 -5.36
N LEU A 131 3.28 -15.25 -6.65
CA LEU A 131 2.45 -15.70 -7.75
C LEU A 131 3.30 -16.50 -8.72
N TYR A 132 2.85 -17.68 -9.08
CA TYR A 132 3.47 -18.52 -10.10
C TYR A 132 2.52 -18.72 -11.27
N THR A 133 2.95 -18.33 -12.48
CA THR A 133 2.12 -18.40 -13.68
C THR A 133 2.54 -19.54 -14.59
N ILE A 134 1.60 -20.42 -14.90
CA ILE A 134 1.75 -21.54 -15.81
C ILE A 134 1.05 -21.15 -17.13
N PRO A 135 1.79 -20.98 -18.23
CA PRO A 135 1.17 -20.79 -19.54
C PRO A 135 0.48 -22.09 -19.97
N THR A 136 -0.73 -21.97 -20.47
CA THR A 136 -1.53 -23.10 -20.93
C THR A 136 -1.92 -22.88 -22.41
N ARG A 137 -2.38 -23.95 -23.07
CA ARG A 137 -2.83 -23.91 -24.47
C ARG A 137 -4.33 -24.19 -24.54
N GLY A 138 -5.00 -23.63 -25.53
CA GLY A 138 -6.42 -23.84 -25.75
C GLY A 138 -7.30 -22.72 -25.16
N PHE A 139 -8.42 -23.08 -24.56
CA PHE A 139 -9.39 -22.14 -23.98
C PHE A 139 -8.81 -21.31 -22.83
N LEU A 140 -7.99 -21.91 -22.00
CA LEU A 140 -7.21 -21.20 -20.98
C LEU A 140 -5.89 -20.74 -21.59
N ASN A 141 -5.51 -19.47 -21.40
CA ASN A 141 -4.21 -18.96 -21.82
C ASN A 141 -3.17 -19.00 -20.71
N LYS A 142 -3.61 -18.98 -19.45
CA LYS A 142 -2.73 -19.08 -18.26
C LYS A 142 -3.50 -19.57 -17.05
N VAL A 143 -2.78 -20.24 -16.15
CA VAL A 143 -3.21 -20.56 -14.77
C VAL A 143 -2.19 -19.95 -13.84
N SER A 144 -2.61 -19.18 -12.85
CA SER A 144 -1.71 -18.60 -11.85
C SER A 144 -2.10 -19.08 -10.46
N ILE A 145 -1.14 -19.61 -9.72
CA ILE A 145 -1.28 -19.99 -8.32
C ILE A 145 -0.67 -18.87 -7.49
N LEU A 146 -1.36 -18.45 -6.45
CA LEU A 146 -0.93 -17.36 -5.60
C LEU A 146 -1.11 -17.68 -4.12
N ALA A 147 -0.16 -17.20 -3.32
CA ALA A 147 -0.19 -17.27 -1.87
C ALA A 147 0.19 -15.91 -1.29
N ARG A 148 -0.49 -15.48 -0.24
CA ARG A 148 -0.24 -14.21 0.45
C ARG A 148 -0.27 -14.40 1.95
N TYR A 149 0.64 -13.71 2.63
CA TYR A 149 0.65 -13.53 4.06
C TYR A 149 0.48 -12.04 4.38
N ASP A 150 -0.44 -11.72 5.27
CA ASP A 150 -0.67 -10.39 5.81
C ASP A 150 -0.58 -10.44 7.33
N MET A 151 0.07 -9.48 7.95
CA MET A 151 0.01 -9.23 9.38
C MET A 151 -0.11 -7.73 9.69
N MET A 152 -0.71 -7.40 10.79
CA MET A 152 -0.73 -6.05 11.35
C MET A 152 -0.85 -6.11 12.87
N ASP A 153 -0.27 -5.12 13.55
CA ASP A 153 -0.43 -4.90 14.99
C ASP A 153 -1.71 -4.10 15.28
N ASP A 154 -2.07 -4.03 16.57
CA ASP A 154 -3.12 -3.16 17.07
C ASP A 154 -2.83 -1.71 16.71
N HIS A 155 -3.84 -0.97 16.25
CA HIS A 155 -3.62 0.42 15.89
C HIS A 155 -4.87 1.29 16.01
N TRP A 156 -4.63 2.61 16.08
CA TRP A 156 -5.64 3.64 15.90
C TRP A 156 -5.73 4.06 14.43
N ASP A 157 -6.95 4.13 13.89
CA ASP A 157 -7.23 4.50 12.50
C ASP A 157 -6.94 5.98 12.18
N GLY A 158 -6.76 6.82 13.21
CA GLY A 158 -6.54 8.25 13.08
C GLY A 158 -7.81 9.09 13.14
N VAL A 159 -8.98 8.49 13.29
CA VAL A 159 -10.29 9.15 13.24
C VAL A 159 -11.04 9.02 14.56
N GLU A 160 -11.25 7.80 15.04
CA GLU A 160 -12.09 7.54 16.21
C GLU A 160 -11.45 7.99 17.53
N LEU A 161 -12.25 8.61 18.37
CA LEU A 161 -11.86 9.08 19.69
C LEU A 161 -12.78 8.46 20.75
N GLY A 162 -12.22 8.15 21.90
CA GLY A 162 -12.99 7.74 23.07
C GLY A 162 -13.90 8.84 23.62
N SER A 163 -14.71 8.50 24.62
CA SER A 163 -15.62 9.45 25.28
C SER A 163 -14.90 10.62 25.95
N ASP A 164 -13.64 10.45 26.32
CA ASP A 164 -12.75 11.49 26.86
C ASP A 164 -12.00 12.28 25.75
N ARG A 165 -12.38 12.08 24.48
CA ARG A 165 -11.75 12.66 23.27
C ARG A 165 -10.30 12.27 23.08
N LYS A 166 -9.84 11.21 23.72
CA LYS A 166 -8.52 10.64 23.44
C LYS A 166 -8.61 9.58 22.37
N PRO A 167 -7.54 9.41 21.55
CA PRO A 167 -7.45 8.31 20.60
C PRO A 167 -7.63 6.95 21.31
N ILE A 168 -8.29 6.01 20.65
CA ILE A 168 -8.50 4.63 21.13
C ILE A 168 -8.03 3.63 20.08
N ILE A 169 -7.66 2.43 20.51
CA ILE A 169 -7.38 1.34 19.56
C ILE A 169 -8.69 0.98 18.85
N THR A 170 -8.68 1.09 17.53
CA THR A 170 -9.85 0.85 16.68
C THR A 170 -9.74 -0.44 15.89
N ASP A 171 -8.52 -0.89 15.59
CA ASP A 171 -8.26 -2.14 14.91
C ASP A 171 -7.30 -3.02 15.72
N TRP A 172 -7.70 -4.29 15.92
CA TRP A 172 -6.91 -5.28 16.64
C TRP A 172 -5.93 -5.97 15.70
N GLY A 173 -4.75 -6.31 16.23
CA GLY A 173 -3.71 -7.04 15.53
C GLY A 173 -4.20 -8.40 15.05
N ARG A 174 -3.80 -8.78 13.85
CA ARG A 174 -4.20 -10.04 13.23
C ARG A 174 -3.25 -10.46 12.13
N GLN A 175 -3.33 -11.75 11.84
CA GLN A 175 -2.59 -12.37 10.76
C GLN A 175 -3.56 -13.08 9.80
N ARG A 176 -3.20 -13.16 8.54
CA ARG A 176 -3.99 -13.84 7.52
C ARG A 176 -3.09 -14.50 6.49
N VAL A 177 -3.40 -15.76 6.18
CA VAL A 177 -2.87 -16.47 5.02
C VAL A 177 -3.97 -16.58 3.98
N THR A 178 -3.67 -16.28 2.74
CA THR A 178 -4.63 -16.37 1.62
C THR A 178 -3.99 -17.14 0.49
N GLY A 179 -4.64 -18.20 0.03
CA GLY A 179 -4.29 -18.92 -1.20
C GLY A 179 -5.34 -18.69 -2.29
N GLY A 180 -4.93 -18.79 -3.54
CA GLY A 180 -5.86 -18.62 -4.66
C GLY A 180 -5.31 -19.14 -5.98
N VAL A 181 -6.23 -19.30 -6.93
CA VAL A 181 -5.93 -19.67 -8.32
C VAL A 181 -6.64 -18.67 -9.23
N THR A 182 -5.92 -18.15 -10.21
CA THR A 182 -6.49 -17.29 -11.24
C THR A 182 -6.39 -17.98 -12.58
N LEU A 183 -7.51 -18.01 -13.30
CA LEU A 183 -7.61 -18.59 -14.63
C LEU A 183 -7.72 -17.45 -15.67
N GLY A 184 -6.79 -17.39 -16.62
CA GLY A 184 -6.88 -16.51 -17.77
C GLY A 184 -7.60 -17.25 -18.90
N ILE A 185 -8.70 -16.67 -19.39
CA ILE A 185 -9.49 -17.21 -20.51
C ILE A 185 -9.14 -16.42 -21.78
N ARG A 186 -8.92 -17.13 -22.87
CA ARG A 186 -8.78 -16.50 -24.19
C ARG A 186 -10.18 -16.13 -24.69
N CYS A 187 -10.49 -14.84 -24.77
CA CYS A 187 -11.70 -14.36 -25.40
C CYS A 187 -11.45 -14.16 -26.90
N PRO A 188 -12.06 -14.93 -27.79
CA PRO A 188 -11.83 -14.78 -29.25
C PRO A 188 -12.45 -13.50 -29.84
N LEU A 189 -13.28 -12.79 -29.09
CA LEU A 189 -13.97 -11.58 -29.52
C LEU A 189 -13.15 -10.28 -29.42
N LEU A 190 -11.91 -10.33 -28.94
CA LEU A 190 -11.01 -9.16 -28.79
C LEU A 190 -9.76 -9.24 -29.68
N ALA A 191 -9.80 -10.07 -30.73
CA ALA A 191 -8.75 -10.12 -31.76
C ALA A 191 -9.19 -9.31 -33.00
N GLU A 192 -9.16 -7.98 -32.86
CA GLU A 192 -9.08 -7.04 -34.01
C GLU A 192 -7.87 -6.13 -33.84
#